data_8cf8b1d1d3a093f1305031ae2eb7003c
#
_entry.id   8cf8b1d1d3a093f1305031ae2eb7003c
#
_cell.length_a   1.000
_cell.length_b   1.000
_cell.length_c   1.000
_cell.angle_alpha   90.00
_cell.angle_beta   90.00
_cell.angle_gamma   90.00
#
_symmetry.space_group_name_H-M   'P 1'
#
loop_
_entity.id
_entity.type
_entity.pdbx_description
1 polymer ?
#
loop_
_entity_poly.entity_id
_entity_poly.type
_entity_poly.pdbx_seq_one_letter_code
_entity_poly.pdbx_strand_id
1 'polypeptide(L)'
;MKAKSLVLGTLALCIGMGLITACDNTNNNKPETPATPEKLVMTAPQVEANEFGFIFLEQFPETDPHLTVKVSEDFTTATISYDGKEIQTVTSDELASDSALVRFLDANFDGLTDIYIGLGTPRTANSLLVWNEQEQKFISVDGSSLQNPMLDPETNSFIEGGSNSAAEYYISRSLFKGDQMDMQEQLSIIMAPEEYANNNVEHKYTLSDPEGKVLCSTETADGLPEIWQKIVTVFDY
;
A
#
# COMPACT_ATOMS: atom_id res chain seq x y z
N MET A 1 -17.27 16.30 -42.30
CA MET A 1 -18.62 16.91 -42.42
C MET A 1 -19.62 16.13 -41.60
N LYS A 2 -20.53 16.86 -40.88
CA LYS A 2 -21.70 16.42 -40.07
C LYS A 2 -21.33 15.93 -38.65
N ALA A 3 -22.00 16.33 -37.59
CA ALA A 3 -22.78 17.53 -37.22
C ALA A 3 -22.97 17.39 -35.70
N LYS A 4 -22.88 18.51 -35.01
CA LYS A 4 -23.11 18.66 -33.54
C LYS A 4 -24.60 18.45 -33.25
N SER A 5 -24.95 17.76 -32.18
CA SER A 5 -26.27 17.89 -31.55
C SER A 5 -26.10 18.36 -30.11
N LEU A 6 -26.60 19.58 -29.92
CA LEU A 6 -26.71 20.28 -28.63
C LEU A 6 -28.11 19.98 -28.10
N VAL A 7 -28.26 19.37 -26.94
CA VAL A 7 -29.56 19.26 -26.24
C VAL A 7 -29.55 20.22 -25.06
N LEU A 8 -30.33 21.28 -25.24
CA LEU A 8 -30.66 22.26 -24.22
C LEU A 8 -31.84 21.69 -23.39
N GLY A 9 -31.64 21.38 -22.13
CA GLY A 9 -32.70 20.97 -21.20
C GLY A 9 -33.15 22.16 -20.37
N THR A 10 -34.42 22.53 -20.55
CA THR A 10 -35.12 23.66 -19.97
C THR A 10 -35.42 23.41 -18.49
N LEU A 11 -35.02 24.33 -17.64
CA LEU A 11 -35.35 24.39 -16.19
C LEU A 11 -36.76 24.93 -16.00
N ALA A 12 -37.69 24.11 -15.48
CA ALA A 12 -39.02 24.56 -15.07
C ALA A 12 -39.03 24.94 -13.57
N LEU A 13 -39.23 26.21 -13.34
CA LEU A 13 -39.38 26.82 -11.99
C LEU A 13 -40.85 26.75 -11.59
N CYS A 14 -41.22 25.87 -10.66
CA CYS A 14 -42.54 25.90 -10.03
C CYS A 14 -42.49 26.68 -8.72
N ILE A 15 -43.00 27.91 -8.74
CA ILE A 15 -43.27 28.73 -7.53
C ILE A 15 -44.65 28.33 -7.00
N GLY A 16 -44.68 27.59 -5.91
CA GLY A 16 -45.89 27.31 -5.15
C GLY A 16 -45.94 28.19 -3.90
N MET A 17 -46.75 29.27 -3.92
CA MET A 17 -47.13 30.02 -2.73
C MET A 17 -48.19 29.24 -1.94
N GLY A 18 -47.79 28.67 -0.80
CA GLY A 18 -48.71 28.14 0.18
C GLY A 18 -48.69 29.00 1.44
N LEU A 19 -49.73 29.80 1.65
CA LEU A 19 -50.04 30.46 2.92
C LEU A 19 -50.47 29.39 3.92
N ILE A 20 -49.72 29.21 5.00
CA ILE A 20 -50.14 28.41 6.15
C ILE A 20 -50.07 29.32 7.39
N THR A 21 -51.22 29.44 8.03
CA THR A 21 -51.52 30.16 9.26
C THR A 21 -50.69 29.65 10.44
N ALA A 22 -50.24 30.61 11.23
CA ALA A 22 -49.56 30.42 12.50
C ALA A 22 -50.38 29.61 13.49
N CYS A 23 -49.81 28.54 14.02
CA CYS A 23 -50.09 28.04 15.37
C CYS A 23 -48.79 28.11 16.17
N ASP A 24 -48.80 28.99 17.15
CA ASP A 24 -47.78 29.15 18.16
C ASP A 24 -47.62 27.85 18.94
N ASN A 25 -46.50 27.20 18.79
CA ASN A 25 -46.07 26.16 19.70
C ASN A 25 -44.58 26.37 19.94
N THR A 26 -44.27 27.06 21.04
CA THR A 26 -42.92 27.34 21.53
C THR A 26 -42.21 26.03 21.97
N ASN A 27 -41.74 25.24 21.00
CA ASN A 27 -40.71 24.26 21.21
C ASN A 27 -39.43 24.82 20.59
N ASN A 28 -38.53 25.33 21.46
CA ASN A 28 -37.17 25.76 21.14
C ASN A 28 -36.30 24.54 20.73
N ASN A 29 -36.66 23.83 19.68
CA ASN A 29 -35.74 22.94 18.99
C ASN A 29 -35.00 23.78 17.95
N LYS A 30 -33.93 24.44 18.42
CA LYS A 30 -32.88 24.96 17.53
C LYS A 30 -32.45 23.78 16.64
N PRO A 31 -32.48 23.92 15.30
CA PRO A 31 -31.93 22.88 14.45
C PRO A 31 -30.49 22.64 14.88
N GLU A 32 -30.17 21.43 15.35
CA GLU A 32 -28.79 21.02 15.56
C GLU A 32 -28.12 21.14 14.20
N THR A 33 -27.17 22.05 14.08
CA THR A 33 -26.25 22.09 12.94
C THR A 33 -25.60 20.73 12.91
N PRO A 34 -25.67 20.01 11.78
CA PRO A 34 -24.95 18.70 11.68
C PRO A 34 -23.52 18.91 12.12
N ALA A 35 -23.07 18.16 13.13
CA ALA A 35 -21.70 18.21 13.57
C ALA A 35 -20.85 17.87 12.36
N THR A 36 -19.89 18.74 12.04
CA THR A 36 -18.85 18.40 11.04
C THR A 36 -18.20 17.10 11.49
N PRO A 37 -18.09 16.08 10.63
CA PRO A 37 -17.44 14.84 11.01
C PRO A 37 -16.04 15.16 11.56
N GLU A 38 -15.73 14.61 12.71
CA GLU A 38 -14.42 14.77 13.32
C GLU A 38 -13.39 14.11 12.40
N LYS A 39 -12.35 14.88 12.05
CA LYS A 39 -11.28 14.40 11.19
C LYS A 39 -10.47 13.37 11.97
N LEU A 40 -10.31 12.16 11.41
CA LEU A 40 -9.47 11.14 11.99
C LEU A 40 -7.99 11.54 11.87
N VAL A 41 -7.25 11.37 12.95
CA VAL A 41 -5.83 11.67 13.01
C VAL A 41 -5.07 10.35 13.07
N MET A 42 -4.38 10.02 11.98
CA MET A 42 -3.48 8.88 11.90
C MET A 42 -2.07 9.35 12.20
N THR A 43 -1.31 8.56 12.94
CA THR A 43 0.10 8.86 13.22
C THR A 43 0.88 7.57 13.12
N ALA A 44 1.79 7.51 12.18
CA ALA A 44 2.59 6.33 11.92
C ALA A 44 3.46 5.93 13.11
N PRO A 45 3.65 4.63 13.35
CA PRO A 45 4.58 4.15 14.37
C PRO A 45 6.02 4.55 13.99
N GLN A 46 6.78 4.96 14.99
CA GLN A 46 8.20 5.26 14.80
C GLN A 46 8.99 3.96 14.96
N VAL A 47 9.66 3.54 13.88
CA VAL A 47 10.50 2.35 13.84
C VAL A 47 11.89 2.74 13.35
N GLU A 48 12.93 2.27 14.03
CA GLU A 48 14.31 2.54 13.66
C GLU A 48 14.77 1.55 12.58
N ALA A 49 15.52 2.04 11.61
CA ALA A 49 16.18 1.22 10.62
C ALA A 49 17.24 0.31 11.27
N ASN A 50 17.45 -0.86 10.68
CA ASN A 50 18.49 -1.80 11.11
C ASN A 50 19.91 -1.29 10.77
N GLU A 51 20.93 -2.09 11.04
CA GLU A 51 22.33 -1.76 10.76
C GLU A 51 22.65 -1.53 9.27
N PHE A 52 21.80 -2.03 8.34
CA PHE A 52 21.92 -1.80 6.91
C PHE A 52 21.16 -0.56 6.41
N GLY A 53 20.40 0.09 7.28
CA GLY A 53 19.60 1.27 6.97
C GLY A 53 18.16 0.97 6.52
N PHE A 54 17.71 -0.27 6.60
CA PHE A 54 16.36 -0.70 6.19
C PHE A 54 15.48 -1.02 7.39
N ILE A 55 14.17 -0.93 7.18
CA ILE A 55 13.15 -1.36 8.14
C ILE A 55 12.41 -2.55 7.55
N PHE A 56 12.52 -3.71 8.19
CA PHE A 56 11.79 -4.90 7.77
C PHE A 56 10.36 -4.91 8.30
N LEU A 57 9.48 -5.61 7.59
CA LEU A 57 8.08 -5.72 7.96
C LEU A 57 7.87 -6.22 9.40
N GLU A 58 8.72 -7.14 9.88
CA GLU A 58 8.63 -7.73 11.22
C GLU A 58 8.91 -6.72 12.33
N GLN A 59 9.61 -5.61 12.03
CA GLN A 59 9.90 -4.56 12.99
C GLN A 59 8.70 -3.66 13.27
N PHE A 60 7.70 -3.66 12.37
CA PHE A 60 6.49 -2.87 12.55
C PHE A 60 5.52 -3.53 13.53
N PRO A 61 4.78 -2.73 14.32
CA PRO A 61 3.85 -3.26 15.31
C PRO A 61 2.67 -3.99 14.66
N GLU A 62 2.17 -5.03 15.35
CA GLU A 62 0.95 -5.77 15.02
C GLU A 62 -0.31 -5.08 15.54
N THR A 63 -0.15 -4.09 16.41
CA THR A 63 -1.24 -3.37 17.04
C THR A 63 -1.01 -1.87 16.96
N ASP A 64 -2.10 -1.14 16.79
CA ASP A 64 -2.13 0.31 16.86
C ASP A 64 -3.06 0.72 18.03
N PRO A 65 -2.79 1.82 18.76
CA PRO A 65 -3.62 2.21 19.90
C PRO A 65 -5.05 2.59 19.52
N HIS A 66 -5.28 3.01 18.29
CA HIS A 66 -6.57 3.50 17.79
C HIS A 66 -7.16 2.60 16.71
N LEU A 67 -6.31 1.97 15.88
CA LEU A 67 -6.75 1.15 14.77
C LEU A 67 -6.85 -0.33 15.14
N THR A 68 -7.93 -0.96 14.67
CA THR A 68 -8.06 -2.41 14.68
C THR A 68 -8.47 -2.89 13.29
N VAL A 69 -7.88 -3.99 12.85
CA VAL A 69 -8.21 -4.66 11.58
C VAL A 69 -8.73 -6.05 11.89
N LYS A 70 -9.93 -6.35 11.41
CA LYS A 70 -10.53 -7.67 11.55
C LYS A 70 -10.77 -8.28 10.18
N VAL A 71 -10.05 -9.33 9.87
CA VAL A 71 -10.24 -10.10 8.63
C VAL A 71 -11.38 -11.11 8.84
N SER A 72 -12.25 -11.26 7.83
CA SER A 72 -13.36 -12.23 7.86
C SER A 72 -12.85 -13.67 7.82
N GLU A 73 -13.69 -14.62 8.28
CA GLU A 73 -13.34 -16.05 8.29
C GLU A 73 -13.13 -16.64 6.88
N ASP A 74 -13.76 -16.06 5.87
CA ASP A 74 -13.62 -16.43 4.46
C ASP A 74 -12.49 -15.65 3.75
N PHE A 75 -11.77 -14.79 4.49
CA PHE A 75 -10.64 -14.00 4.02
C PHE A 75 -10.91 -13.08 2.83
N THR A 76 -12.17 -12.74 2.59
CA THR A 76 -12.56 -11.85 1.48
C THR A 76 -12.71 -10.39 1.90
N THR A 77 -12.84 -10.12 3.21
CA THR A 77 -13.05 -8.78 3.73
C THR A 77 -12.17 -8.46 4.93
N ALA A 78 -11.72 -7.20 5.02
CA ALA A 78 -11.08 -6.64 6.19
C ALA A 78 -11.90 -5.44 6.70
N THR A 79 -12.38 -5.52 7.94
CA THR A 79 -13.07 -4.40 8.60
C THR A 79 -12.07 -3.62 9.42
N ILE A 80 -11.95 -2.33 9.12
CA ILE A 80 -11.06 -1.38 9.80
C ILE A 80 -11.91 -0.52 10.73
N SER A 81 -11.49 -0.45 11.99
CA SER A 81 -12.15 0.38 13.00
C SER A 81 -11.15 1.34 13.64
N TYR A 82 -11.60 2.56 13.95
CA TYR A 82 -10.86 3.56 14.71
C TYR A 82 -11.58 3.81 16.04
N ASP A 83 -10.89 3.66 17.17
CA ASP A 83 -11.44 3.71 18.53
C ASP A 83 -12.71 2.85 18.70
N GLY A 84 -12.70 1.67 18.10
CA GLY A 84 -13.80 0.70 18.16
C GLY A 84 -15.00 1.01 17.26
N LYS A 85 -14.97 2.10 16.50
CA LYS A 85 -15.97 2.43 15.50
C LYS A 85 -15.49 2.03 14.11
N GLU A 86 -16.28 1.23 13.40
CA GLU A 86 -15.99 0.90 12.00
C GLU A 86 -15.93 2.17 11.15
N ILE A 87 -14.82 2.31 10.41
CA ILE A 87 -14.58 3.41 9.46
C ILE A 87 -14.56 2.94 8.02
N GLN A 88 -14.17 1.68 7.79
CA GLN A 88 -14.07 1.15 6.44
C GLN A 88 -14.13 -0.37 6.43
N THR A 89 -14.73 -0.94 5.38
CA THR A 89 -14.57 -2.35 5.01
C THR A 89 -13.91 -2.41 3.63
N VAL A 90 -12.82 -3.16 3.53
CA VAL A 90 -12.10 -3.42 2.29
C VAL A 90 -12.43 -4.83 1.84
N THR A 91 -12.75 -5.01 0.56
CA THR A 91 -13.00 -6.32 -0.04
C THR A 91 -11.90 -6.62 -1.05
N SER A 92 -11.37 -7.82 -0.99
CA SER A 92 -10.39 -8.32 -1.96
C SER A 92 -10.69 -9.79 -2.23
N ASP A 93 -10.50 -10.22 -3.46
CA ASP A 93 -10.70 -11.63 -3.84
C ASP A 93 -9.68 -12.58 -3.16
N GLU A 94 -8.62 -12.02 -2.57
CA GLU A 94 -7.52 -12.75 -1.93
C GLU A 94 -7.00 -12.02 -0.70
N LEU A 95 -7.85 -11.75 0.29
CA LEU A 95 -7.34 -11.45 1.63
C LEU A 95 -6.89 -12.75 2.27
N ALA A 96 -5.67 -12.74 2.71
CA ALA A 96 -4.91 -13.80 3.32
C ALA A 96 -5.67 -14.77 4.26
N SER A 97 -5.27 -16.06 4.30
CA SER A 97 -5.80 -17.15 5.13
C SER A 97 -5.69 -16.91 6.66
N ASP A 98 -6.07 -17.91 7.45
CA ASP A 98 -6.17 -17.92 8.94
C ASP A 98 -4.92 -17.49 9.75
N SER A 99 -3.88 -16.99 9.07
CA SER A 99 -2.67 -16.42 9.66
C SER A 99 -2.40 -15.01 9.15
N ALA A 100 -3.43 -14.21 8.87
CA ALA A 100 -3.24 -12.85 8.38
C ALA A 100 -2.32 -12.06 9.32
N LEU A 101 -1.15 -11.70 8.81
CA LEU A 101 -0.23 -10.80 9.46
C LEU A 101 -0.69 -9.37 9.17
N VAL A 102 -1.07 -8.64 10.21
CA VAL A 102 -1.37 -7.22 10.10
C VAL A 102 -0.18 -6.44 10.66
N ARG A 103 0.26 -5.43 9.92
CA ARG A 103 1.30 -4.48 10.37
C ARG A 103 0.82 -3.05 10.12
N PHE A 104 1.16 -2.19 11.07
CA PHE A 104 0.92 -0.75 10.97
C PHE A 104 2.25 -0.06 10.68
N LEU A 105 2.34 0.69 9.60
CA LEU A 105 3.58 1.25 9.09
C LEU A 105 3.32 2.61 8.41
N ASP A 106 4.39 3.25 7.96
CA ASP A 106 4.36 4.43 7.10
C ASP A 106 4.99 4.01 5.75
N ALA A 107 4.20 3.43 4.88
CA ALA A 107 4.71 2.85 3.64
C ALA A 107 5.12 3.91 2.60
N ASN A 108 4.45 5.06 2.61
CA ASN A 108 4.63 6.15 1.67
C ASN A 108 5.43 7.33 2.23
N PHE A 109 5.90 7.23 3.49
CA PHE A 109 6.71 8.23 4.20
C PHE A 109 6.02 9.59 4.38
N ASP A 110 4.71 9.60 4.54
CA ASP A 110 3.93 10.82 4.79
C ASP A 110 3.67 11.09 6.29
N GLY A 111 4.11 10.19 7.15
CA GLY A 111 3.95 10.26 8.61
C GLY A 111 2.61 9.76 9.11
N LEU A 112 1.75 9.20 8.25
CA LEU A 112 0.45 8.66 8.60
C LEU A 112 0.49 7.13 8.65
N THR A 113 -0.40 6.54 9.46
CA THR A 113 -0.45 5.08 9.59
C THR A 113 -1.08 4.45 8.36
N ASP A 114 -0.33 3.58 7.71
CA ASP A 114 -0.77 2.66 6.67
C ASP A 114 -0.95 1.24 7.26
N ILE A 115 -1.62 0.37 6.51
CA ILE A 115 -1.92 -0.99 6.94
C ILE A 115 -1.41 -1.98 5.89
N TYR A 116 -0.54 -2.88 6.33
CA TYR A 116 -0.18 -4.07 5.56
C TYR A 116 -0.96 -5.27 6.08
N ILE A 117 -1.56 -6.03 5.17
CA ILE A 117 -2.27 -7.28 5.46
C ILE A 117 -1.67 -8.37 4.59
N GLY A 118 -1.01 -9.34 5.19
CA GLY A 118 -0.31 -10.39 4.48
C GLY A 118 -0.41 -11.74 5.17
N LEU A 119 0.01 -12.80 4.46
CA LEU A 119 -0.01 -14.17 4.96
C LEU A 119 1.25 -14.56 5.74
N GLY A 120 2.25 -13.69 5.79
CA GLY A 120 3.55 -14.05 6.37
C GLY A 120 4.29 -15.14 5.59
N THR A 121 3.85 -15.46 4.37
CA THR A 121 4.54 -16.41 3.49
C THR A 121 4.96 -15.71 2.19
N PRO A 122 6.15 -16.00 1.64
CA PRO A 122 6.73 -15.25 0.52
C PRO A 122 6.03 -15.43 -0.83
N ARG A 123 4.91 -16.14 -0.92
CA ARG A 123 4.27 -16.50 -2.20
C ARG A 123 2.79 -16.15 -2.29
N THR A 124 2.28 -15.36 -1.37
CA THR A 124 0.86 -15.02 -1.32
C THR A 124 0.65 -13.56 -1.65
N ALA A 125 -0.48 -13.27 -2.27
CA ALA A 125 -0.92 -11.90 -2.47
C ALA A 125 -1.10 -11.22 -1.12
N ASN A 126 -0.50 -10.05 -0.96
CA ASN A 126 -0.62 -9.24 0.24
C ASN A 126 -1.26 -7.92 -0.16
N SER A 127 -1.92 -7.27 0.77
CA SER A 127 -2.58 -5.99 0.54
C SER A 127 -1.87 -4.89 1.32
N LEU A 128 -1.56 -3.80 0.65
CA LEU A 128 -1.12 -2.56 1.27
C LEU A 128 -2.24 -1.52 1.14
N LEU A 129 -2.63 -0.96 2.25
CA LEU A 129 -3.66 0.06 2.36
C LEU A 129 -3.02 1.34 2.85
N VAL A 130 -2.97 2.36 2.02
CA VAL A 130 -2.38 3.66 2.34
C VAL A 130 -3.48 4.62 2.78
N TRP A 131 -3.26 5.35 3.89
CA TRP A 131 -4.22 6.34 4.38
C TRP A 131 -4.26 7.58 3.51
N ASN A 132 -5.42 7.89 2.96
CA ASN A 132 -5.67 9.14 2.26
C ASN A 132 -6.35 10.15 3.20
N GLU A 133 -5.59 11.13 3.66
CA GLU A 133 -6.07 12.13 4.61
C GLU A 133 -7.18 13.01 4.05
N GLN A 134 -7.21 13.26 2.74
CA GLN A 134 -8.23 14.09 2.12
C GLN A 134 -9.58 13.37 2.02
N GLU A 135 -9.53 12.08 1.69
CA GLU A 135 -10.70 11.22 1.55
C GLU A 135 -11.13 10.59 2.87
N GLN A 136 -10.29 10.68 3.93
CA GLN A 136 -10.49 10.06 5.24
C GLN A 136 -10.77 8.56 5.13
N LYS A 137 -9.99 7.87 4.28
CA LYS A 137 -10.09 6.43 4.05
C LYS A 137 -8.75 5.81 3.65
N PHE A 138 -8.67 4.51 3.79
CA PHE A 138 -7.56 3.72 3.25
C PHE A 138 -7.78 3.41 1.76
N ILE A 139 -6.74 3.59 0.96
CA ILE A 139 -6.72 3.27 -0.46
C ILE A 139 -5.85 2.03 -0.66
N SER A 140 -6.38 1.04 -1.37
CA SER A 140 -5.60 -0.13 -1.75
C SER A 140 -4.56 0.24 -2.80
N VAL A 141 -3.32 -0.18 -2.57
CA VAL A 141 -2.22 -0.01 -3.53
C VAL A 141 -2.25 -1.18 -4.50
N ASP A 142 -2.50 -0.89 -5.77
CA ASP A 142 -2.53 -1.89 -6.83
C ASP A 142 -1.12 -2.26 -7.31
N GLY A 143 -0.95 -3.49 -7.78
CA GLY A 143 0.10 -3.87 -8.73
C GLY A 143 1.38 -4.44 -8.15
N SER A 144 1.47 -4.74 -6.86
CA SER A 144 2.63 -5.43 -6.31
C SER A 144 2.27 -6.79 -5.71
N SER A 145 3.20 -7.74 -5.78
CA SER A 145 3.08 -8.99 -5.05
C SER A 145 3.32 -8.81 -3.54
N LEU A 146 3.90 -7.65 -3.15
CA LEU A 146 4.28 -7.26 -1.79
C LEU A 146 4.99 -8.39 -1.02
N GLN A 147 5.87 -9.11 -1.72
CA GLN A 147 6.63 -10.21 -1.12
C GLN A 147 7.85 -9.65 -0.39
N ASN A 148 8.06 -10.10 0.86
CA ASN A 148 9.18 -9.69 1.71
C ASN A 148 9.42 -8.17 1.68
N PRO A 149 8.41 -7.34 1.96
CA PRO A 149 8.57 -5.90 1.86
C PRO A 149 9.50 -5.35 2.95
N MET A 150 10.30 -4.36 2.57
CA MET A 150 11.08 -3.54 3.48
C MET A 150 11.04 -2.08 3.05
N LEU A 151 11.28 -1.17 3.97
CA LEU A 151 11.35 0.26 3.72
C LEU A 151 12.79 0.75 3.79
N ASP A 152 13.14 1.65 2.88
CA ASP A 152 14.38 2.43 2.91
C ASP A 152 14.05 3.88 3.25
N PRO A 153 14.23 4.32 4.51
CA PRO A 153 13.94 5.69 4.92
C PRO A 153 14.95 6.71 4.38
N GLU A 154 16.15 6.30 3.91
CA GLU A 154 17.12 7.20 3.31
C GLU A 154 16.65 7.70 1.95
N THR A 155 16.03 6.83 1.16
CA THR A 155 15.55 7.17 -0.19
C THR A 155 14.03 7.26 -0.30
N ASN A 156 13.31 7.05 0.80
CA ASN A 156 11.84 6.95 0.85
C ASN A 156 11.31 5.90 -0.14
N SER A 157 12.00 4.75 -0.20
CA SER A 157 11.63 3.67 -1.12
C SER A 157 10.95 2.53 -0.40
N PHE A 158 9.96 1.96 -1.07
CA PHE A 158 9.39 0.67 -0.75
C PHE A 158 10.09 -0.39 -1.61
N ILE A 159 10.61 -1.44 -0.98
CA ILE A 159 11.38 -2.48 -1.63
C ILE A 159 10.68 -3.81 -1.40
N GLU A 160 10.52 -4.59 -2.44
CA GLU A 160 9.95 -5.93 -2.36
C GLU A 160 10.80 -6.93 -3.14
N GLY A 161 10.82 -8.18 -2.71
CA GLY A 161 11.58 -9.21 -3.38
C GLY A 161 10.86 -10.55 -3.37
N GLY A 162 10.96 -11.26 -4.49
CA GLY A 162 10.33 -12.55 -4.66
C GLY A 162 11.08 -13.46 -5.64
N SER A 163 10.49 -14.61 -5.95
CA SER A 163 11.06 -15.57 -6.89
C SER A 163 10.07 -15.95 -7.97
N ASN A 164 10.53 -15.94 -9.23
CA ASN A 164 9.79 -16.48 -10.36
C ASN A 164 9.97 -18.00 -10.47
N SER A 165 11.11 -18.51 -9.99
CA SER A 165 11.46 -19.94 -9.98
C SER A 165 12.50 -20.23 -8.90
N ALA A 166 12.93 -21.47 -8.79
CA ALA A 166 14.02 -21.85 -7.88
C ALA A 166 15.38 -21.23 -8.27
N ALA A 167 15.54 -20.74 -9.49
CA ALA A 167 16.77 -20.19 -10.03
C ALA A 167 16.65 -18.72 -10.47
N GLU A 168 15.49 -18.09 -10.26
CA GLU A 168 15.24 -16.72 -10.69
C GLU A 168 14.52 -15.94 -9.60
N TYR A 169 15.17 -14.89 -9.14
CA TYR A 169 14.67 -13.96 -8.14
C TYR A 169 14.55 -12.56 -8.73
N TYR A 170 13.68 -11.76 -8.14
CA TYR A 170 13.58 -10.34 -8.47
C TYR A 170 13.49 -9.51 -7.20
N ILE A 171 13.97 -8.28 -7.29
CA ILE A 171 13.81 -7.26 -6.26
C ILE A 171 13.38 -5.98 -6.98
N SER A 172 12.29 -5.38 -6.55
CA SER A 172 11.77 -4.13 -7.09
C SER A 172 11.94 -3.01 -6.07
N ARG A 173 12.31 -1.83 -6.54
CA ARG A 173 12.37 -0.60 -5.74
C ARG A 173 11.35 0.39 -6.29
N SER A 174 10.44 0.84 -5.46
CA SER A 174 9.34 1.71 -5.80
C SER A 174 9.32 2.96 -4.94
N LEU A 175 8.80 4.07 -5.49
CA LEU A 175 8.50 5.29 -4.77
C LEU A 175 6.99 5.51 -4.75
N PHE A 176 6.47 6.13 -3.69
CA PHE A 176 5.09 6.54 -3.67
C PHE A 176 4.88 7.92 -4.30
N LYS A 177 3.81 8.07 -5.06
CA LYS A 177 3.27 9.32 -5.57
C LYS A 177 1.84 9.48 -5.05
N GLY A 178 1.71 10.04 -3.85
CA GLY A 178 0.46 10.01 -3.09
C GLY A 178 0.14 8.57 -2.63
N ASP A 179 -0.99 8.04 -3.06
CA ASP A 179 -1.47 6.69 -2.75
C ASP A 179 -1.11 5.64 -3.82
N GLN A 180 -0.32 5.99 -4.82
CA GLN A 180 0.12 5.09 -5.88
C GLN A 180 1.60 4.76 -5.75
N MET A 181 1.91 3.49 -5.93
CA MET A 181 3.27 2.99 -5.97
C MET A 181 3.79 3.01 -7.42
N ASP A 182 4.97 3.64 -7.62
CA ASP A 182 5.61 3.82 -8.92
C ASP A 182 6.97 3.12 -8.89
N MET A 183 7.04 1.95 -9.52
CA MET A 183 8.29 1.18 -9.63
C MET A 183 9.34 2.01 -10.36
N GLN A 184 10.53 2.12 -9.78
CA GLN A 184 11.65 2.88 -10.34
C GLN A 184 12.65 1.97 -11.01
N GLU A 185 12.95 0.84 -10.38
CA GLU A 185 13.97 -0.09 -10.83
C GLU A 185 13.61 -1.53 -10.40
N GLN A 186 14.04 -2.49 -11.18
CA GLN A 186 13.92 -3.91 -10.85
C GLN A 186 15.26 -4.60 -11.08
N LEU A 187 15.72 -5.37 -10.10
CA LEU A 187 16.86 -6.26 -10.18
C LEU A 187 16.37 -7.68 -10.42
N SER A 188 16.81 -8.30 -11.51
CA SER A 188 16.68 -9.73 -11.75
C SER A 188 17.98 -10.43 -11.35
N ILE A 189 17.86 -11.51 -10.61
CA ILE A 189 18.98 -12.35 -10.15
C ILE A 189 18.74 -13.75 -10.69
N ILE A 190 19.60 -14.20 -11.61
CA ILE A 190 19.50 -15.52 -12.22
C ILE A 190 20.69 -16.35 -11.76
N MET A 191 20.40 -17.52 -11.21
CA MET A 191 21.40 -18.54 -10.87
C MET A 191 21.55 -19.52 -12.01
N ALA A 192 22.80 -19.80 -12.44
CA ALA A 192 23.07 -20.75 -13.53
C ALA A 192 22.69 -22.18 -13.11
N PRO A 193 21.79 -22.86 -13.86
CA PRO A 193 21.24 -24.16 -13.45
C PRO A 193 22.32 -25.30 -13.31
N GLU A 194 23.42 -25.21 -14.05
CA GLU A 194 24.47 -26.21 -14.05
C GLU A 194 25.38 -26.16 -12.81
N GLU A 195 25.30 -25.07 -12.05
CA GLU A 195 26.19 -24.79 -10.92
C GLU A 195 25.55 -25.14 -9.57
N TYR A 196 24.23 -25.32 -9.51
CA TYR A 196 23.55 -25.88 -8.35
C TYR A 196 24.11 -27.20 -7.87
N ALA A 197 24.66 -27.98 -8.80
CA ALA A 197 25.25 -29.30 -8.50
C ALA A 197 26.67 -29.23 -7.91
N ASN A 198 27.38 -28.11 -8.02
CA ASN A 198 28.80 -28.00 -7.71
C ASN A 198 29.14 -27.00 -6.59
N ASN A 199 28.16 -26.38 -5.91
CA ASN A 199 28.35 -25.35 -4.89
C ASN A 199 29.10 -24.06 -5.34
N ASN A 200 29.32 -23.87 -6.62
CA ASN A 200 29.86 -22.65 -7.20
C ASN A 200 28.72 -21.94 -7.93
N VAL A 201 27.84 -21.28 -7.17
CA VAL A 201 26.68 -20.56 -7.74
C VAL A 201 27.17 -19.21 -8.27
N GLU A 202 27.30 -19.11 -9.59
CA GLU A 202 27.47 -17.81 -10.24
C GLU A 202 26.11 -17.15 -10.41
N HIS A 203 25.96 -15.94 -9.90
CA HIS A 203 24.75 -15.13 -10.06
C HIS A 203 24.93 -14.18 -11.24
N LYS A 204 23.90 -14.02 -12.04
CA LYS A 204 23.82 -12.91 -12.99
C LYS A 204 22.81 -11.91 -12.50
N TYR A 205 23.28 -10.72 -12.25
CA TYR A 205 22.48 -9.57 -11.83
C TYR A 205 22.17 -8.70 -13.03
N THR A 206 20.89 -8.36 -13.23
CA THR A 206 20.45 -7.45 -14.29
C THR A 206 19.51 -6.43 -13.71
N LEU A 207 19.96 -5.18 -13.61
CA LEU A 207 19.17 -4.05 -13.16
C LEU A 207 18.52 -3.37 -14.37
N SER A 208 17.22 -3.13 -14.31
CA SER A 208 16.45 -2.52 -15.39
C SER A 208 15.54 -1.41 -14.86
N ASP A 209 15.21 -0.47 -15.74
CA ASP A 209 14.11 0.49 -15.50
C ASP A 209 12.74 -0.16 -15.70
N PRO A 210 11.62 0.55 -15.41
CA PRO A 210 10.26 0.02 -15.56
C PRO A 210 9.89 -0.41 -16.98
N GLU A 211 10.53 0.17 -17.98
CA GLU A 211 10.34 -0.16 -19.40
C GLU A 211 11.17 -1.38 -19.84
N GLY A 212 11.94 -1.96 -18.90
CA GLY A 212 12.78 -3.14 -19.16
C GLY A 212 14.12 -2.82 -19.82
N LYS A 213 14.52 -1.54 -19.89
CA LYS A 213 15.83 -1.16 -20.39
C LYS A 213 16.90 -1.49 -19.33
N VAL A 214 17.89 -2.27 -19.71
CA VAL A 214 19.00 -2.63 -18.84
C VAL A 214 19.84 -1.40 -18.49
N LEU A 215 19.95 -1.12 -17.20
CA LEU A 215 20.77 -0.05 -16.62
C LEU A 215 22.17 -0.59 -16.26
N CYS A 216 22.23 -1.81 -15.73
CA CYS A 216 23.44 -2.48 -15.34
C CYS A 216 23.29 -3.99 -15.49
N SER A 217 24.37 -4.70 -15.87
CA SER A 217 24.41 -6.16 -15.82
C SER A 217 25.82 -6.60 -15.37
N THR A 218 25.87 -7.48 -14.38
CA THR A 218 27.12 -7.94 -13.74
C THR A 218 26.98 -9.36 -13.23
N GLU A 219 28.10 -10.04 -13.03
CA GLU A 219 28.17 -11.39 -12.45
C GLU A 219 28.45 -11.38 -10.94
N THR A 220 28.69 -10.19 -10.36
CA THR A 220 28.93 -10.04 -8.93
C THR A 220 28.11 -8.89 -8.36
N ALA A 221 27.70 -9.01 -7.09
CA ALA A 221 26.97 -7.94 -6.41
C ALA A 221 27.77 -6.63 -6.36
N ASP A 222 29.10 -6.70 -6.23
CA ASP A 222 29.99 -5.53 -6.20
C ASP A 222 29.94 -4.70 -7.49
N GLY A 223 29.50 -5.28 -8.59
CA GLY A 223 29.30 -4.55 -9.86
C GLY A 223 28.02 -3.72 -9.93
N LEU A 224 27.12 -3.86 -8.96
CA LEU A 224 25.88 -3.09 -8.87
C LEU A 224 26.11 -1.69 -8.28
N PRO A 225 25.18 -0.73 -8.49
CA PRO A 225 25.14 0.51 -7.72
C PRO A 225 25.08 0.26 -6.21
N GLU A 226 25.66 1.14 -5.40
CA GLU A 226 25.85 0.95 -3.95
C GLU A 226 24.56 0.58 -3.21
N ILE A 227 23.44 1.24 -3.53
CA ILE A 227 22.14 0.91 -2.92
C ILE A 227 21.73 -0.53 -3.20
N TRP A 228 21.97 -1.01 -4.41
CA TRP A 228 21.63 -2.37 -4.80
C TRP A 228 22.55 -3.42 -4.18
N GLN A 229 23.83 -3.08 -3.94
CA GLN A 229 24.74 -3.95 -3.18
C GLN A 229 24.22 -4.15 -1.75
N LYS A 230 23.78 -3.06 -1.07
CA LYS A 230 23.16 -3.14 0.25
C LYS A 230 21.89 -4.01 0.24
N ILE A 231 21.00 -3.78 -0.73
CA ILE A 231 19.76 -4.53 -0.88
C ILE A 231 20.01 -6.01 -1.04
N VAL A 232 20.90 -6.42 -1.98
CA VAL A 232 21.24 -7.83 -2.24
C VAL A 232 21.81 -8.49 -0.99
N THR A 233 22.68 -7.79 -0.24
CA THR A 233 23.26 -8.30 1.01
C THR A 233 22.18 -8.63 2.06
N VAL A 234 21.13 -7.82 2.12
CA VAL A 234 20.05 -7.98 3.09
C VAL A 234 19.10 -9.12 2.72
N PHE A 235 18.86 -9.34 1.43
CA PHE A 235 18.04 -10.46 0.96
C PHE A 235 18.79 -11.82 1.00
N ASP A 236 20.11 -11.81 1.27
CA ASP A 236 20.96 -13.00 1.39
C ASP A 236 20.90 -13.92 0.13
N TYR A 237 20.98 -13.27 -1.06
CA TYR A 237 21.03 -13.93 -2.36
C TYR A 237 22.45 -14.05 -2.91
#